data_aa726de5be3c0efbaaf9a9a4b964f53b
#
_entry.id   aa726de5be3c0efbaaf9a9a4b964f53b
#
_cell.length_a   1.000
_cell.length_b   1.000
_cell.length_c   1.000
_cell.angle_alpha   90.00
_cell.angle_beta   90.00
_cell.angle_gamma   90.00
#
_symmetry.space_group_name_H-M   'P 1'
#
loop_
_entity.id
_entity.type
_entity.pdbx_description
1 polymer ?
#
loop_
_entity_poly.entity_id
_entity_poly.type
_entity_poly.pdbx_seq_one_letter_code
_entity_poly.pdbx_strand_id
1 'polypeptide(L)'
;MLDQHMRRSRKAGLVRAPRRNRRHHPDFDRLGTQGWKAAEAEGRLSQAGWRREQQWALDMGLPGAESLTDKTIPTFARGELPHFAGINTFLKAPYVENVRDIGKYDAAVIGIPFDSGTTYRPGTRFGPQGIRRISALYTPYNYELGVDLREQMTLCDAGDVFTIPGNLEKSFDQISRGVAHTFSAGALPLMLGGDHSIGFPCMRGIAQCTSKRIGIIHFDRHIDIQEKDLDERMHTTPWYWATNLPNVPATNLVQLGIGGWQVPRSGVVEARKRSTNVLTIADIEKLGLEKTAEIALELAWKDVDAVYISFDVDSIDCGFVPGTGWPEPGGFLPREALKLLGLVAAAGVCGLEVVEVSPPYDTSDITALFGVRVVVEVLGSIIAHGKLGAHKALIDQPVSY
;
A
#
# COMPACT_ATOMS: atom_id res chain seq x y z
N MET A 1 4.60 -9.57 -28.45
CA MET A 1 5.56 -8.93 -27.53
C MET A 1 6.29 -9.94 -26.65
N LEU A 2 5.61 -10.86 -25.97
CA LEU A 2 6.25 -11.93 -25.17
C LEU A 2 7.35 -12.70 -25.94
N ASP A 3 7.12 -13.00 -27.22
CA ASP A 3 8.06 -13.78 -28.03
C ASP A 3 9.35 -13.03 -28.37
N GLN A 4 9.32 -11.70 -28.41
CA GLN A 4 10.52 -10.87 -28.63
C GLN A 4 11.34 -10.69 -27.33
N HIS A 5 10.70 -10.65 -26.18
CA HIS A 5 11.38 -10.57 -24.88
C HIS A 5 12.10 -11.89 -24.55
N MET A 6 11.42 -13.01 -24.80
CA MET A 6 12.03 -14.33 -24.61
C MET A 6 13.28 -14.57 -25.48
N ARG A 7 13.35 -13.94 -26.66
CA ARG A 7 14.55 -14.03 -27.53
C ARG A 7 15.67 -13.07 -27.14
N ARG A 8 15.37 -11.94 -26.49
CA ARG A 8 16.38 -10.98 -26.00
C ARG A 8 17.03 -11.42 -24.70
N SER A 9 16.31 -12.09 -23.79
CA SER A 9 16.87 -12.59 -22.54
C SER A 9 17.91 -13.71 -22.74
N ARG A 10 17.91 -14.36 -23.90
CA ARG A 10 18.94 -15.35 -24.26
C ARG A 10 20.26 -14.75 -24.77
N LYS A 11 20.29 -13.45 -25.11
CA LYS A 11 21.48 -12.77 -25.65
C LYS A 11 22.13 -11.75 -24.71
N ALA A 12 21.42 -11.26 -23.70
CA ALA A 12 22.01 -10.48 -22.63
C ALA A 12 22.59 -11.47 -21.61
N GLY A 13 23.91 -11.50 -21.49
CA GLY A 13 24.55 -12.34 -20.47
C GLY A 13 23.91 -12.09 -19.12
N LEU A 14 23.30 -13.12 -18.56
CA LEU A 14 22.69 -13.11 -17.26
C LEU A 14 23.63 -12.44 -16.27
N VAL A 15 23.33 -11.21 -15.89
CA VAL A 15 23.76 -10.68 -14.60
C VAL A 15 23.17 -11.65 -13.60
N ARG A 16 24.00 -12.55 -13.09
CA ARG A 16 23.61 -13.46 -12.02
C ARG A 16 23.05 -12.58 -10.93
N ALA A 17 21.75 -12.67 -10.71
CA ALA A 17 21.15 -12.22 -9.48
C ALA A 17 22.08 -12.68 -8.34
N PRO A 18 22.43 -11.82 -7.38
CA PRO A 18 23.29 -12.23 -6.28
C PRO A 18 22.73 -13.55 -5.78
N ARG A 19 23.56 -14.61 -5.78
CA ARG A 19 23.15 -15.91 -5.26
C ARG A 19 22.49 -15.61 -3.95
N ARG A 20 21.17 -15.86 -3.86
CA ARG A 20 20.46 -15.87 -2.60
C ARG A 20 21.39 -16.64 -1.67
N ASN A 21 22.05 -15.94 -0.77
CA ASN A 21 22.30 -16.49 0.52
C ASN A 21 20.87 -16.77 1.00
N ARG A 22 20.39 -17.99 0.77
CA ARG A 22 19.37 -18.58 1.57
C ARG A 22 19.99 -18.66 2.96
N ARG A 23 20.05 -17.55 3.62
CA ARG A 23 19.87 -17.55 5.04
C ARG A 23 18.41 -17.93 5.16
N HIS A 24 18.12 -19.27 5.09
CA HIS A 24 17.01 -19.81 5.81
C HIS A 24 17.06 -19.03 7.10
N HIS A 25 16.03 -18.23 7.37
CA HIS A 25 15.91 -17.66 8.68
C HIS A 25 15.90 -18.90 9.57
N PRO A 26 16.94 -19.15 10.40
CA PRO A 26 17.09 -20.43 11.08
C PRO A 26 15.92 -20.75 12.01
N ASP A 27 15.01 -19.81 12.16
CA ASP A 27 13.84 -19.90 13.00
C ASP A 27 12.63 -20.54 12.31
N PHE A 28 12.53 -20.51 10.96
CA PHE A 28 11.38 -21.11 10.27
C PHE A 28 11.41 -22.65 10.27
N ASP A 29 12.58 -23.26 10.25
CA ASP A 29 12.71 -24.74 10.26
C ASP A 29 12.63 -25.32 11.69
N ARG A 30 12.54 -24.50 12.74
CA ARG A 30 12.55 -24.89 14.15
C ARG A 30 11.31 -24.51 14.94
N LEU A 31 10.25 -24.06 14.30
CA LEU A 31 9.00 -23.68 14.98
C LEU A 31 8.13 -24.89 15.36
N GLY A 32 8.74 -25.86 16.02
CA GLY A 32 8.03 -26.65 17.03
C GLY A 32 8.10 -25.89 18.38
N THR A 33 7.33 -26.33 19.35
CA THR A 33 7.25 -25.75 20.72
C THR A 33 8.60 -25.46 21.38
N GLN A 34 9.68 -26.06 20.92
CA GLN A 34 11.05 -25.81 21.39
C GLN A 34 11.68 -24.56 20.77
N GLY A 35 11.39 -24.26 19.51
CA GLY A 35 11.87 -23.04 18.83
C GLY A 35 11.26 -21.77 19.42
N TRP A 36 9.99 -21.81 19.79
CA TRP A 36 9.32 -20.71 20.48
C TRP A 36 10.01 -20.38 21.83
N LYS A 37 10.26 -21.38 22.68
CA LYS A 37 10.94 -21.19 23.97
C LYS A 37 12.38 -20.69 23.83
N ALA A 38 13.09 -21.12 22.79
CA ALA A 38 14.44 -20.65 22.51
C ALA A 38 14.46 -19.20 22.02
N ALA A 39 13.53 -18.80 21.15
CA ALA A 39 13.40 -17.43 20.67
C ALA A 39 12.98 -16.47 21.80
N GLU A 40 12.14 -16.92 22.72
CA GLU A 40 11.75 -16.18 23.92
C GLU A 40 12.96 -16.03 24.88
N ALA A 41 13.72 -17.08 25.12
CA ALA A 41 14.91 -17.07 25.96
C ALA A 41 16.05 -16.19 25.39
N GLU A 42 16.14 -16.05 24.07
CA GLU A 42 17.11 -15.20 23.39
C GLU A 42 16.63 -13.75 23.24
N GLY A 43 15.47 -13.40 23.79
CA GLY A 43 14.90 -12.05 23.72
C GLY A 43 14.45 -11.61 22.33
N ARG A 44 14.40 -12.53 21.36
CA ARG A 44 13.96 -12.25 19.98
C ARG A 44 12.45 -12.14 19.84
N LEU A 45 11.70 -12.79 20.75
CA LEU A 45 10.28 -12.54 20.96
C LEU A 45 10.17 -11.66 22.19
N SER A 46 10.33 -10.38 22.04
CA SER A 46 10.39 -9.53 23.20
C SER A 46 8.98 -9.29 23.75
N GLN A 47 8.77 -9.66 25.01
CA GLN A 47 7.68 -9.08 25.81
C GLN A 47 7.84 -7.55 25.95
N ALA A 48 8.95 -6.99 25.52
CA ALA A 48 9.27 -5.58 25.67
C ALA A 48 8.36 -4.68 24.80
N GLY A 49 7.98 -5.11 23.61
CA GLY A 49 7.04 -4.38 22.76
C GLY A 49 5.65 -4.32 23.41
N TRP A 50 5.13 -5.47 23.83
CA TRP A 50 3.83 -5.55 24.51
C TRP A 50 3.82 -4.76 25.84
N ARG A 51 4.88 -4.84 26.65
CA ARG A 51 5.00 -4.07 27.89
C ARG A 51 5.07 -2.58 27.65
N ARG A 52 5.74 -2.13 26.61
CA ARG A 52 5.78 -0.70 26.24
C ARG A 52 4.40 -0.20 25.80
N GLU A 53 3.70 -0.98 25.02
CA GLU A 53 2.34 -0.66 24.58
C GLU A 53 1.37 -0.60 25.78
N GLN A 54 1.46 -1.57 26.68
CA GLN A 54 0.67 -1.58 27.93
C GLN A 54 1.00 -0.37 28.79
N GLN A 55 2.27 -0.06 28.98
CA GLN A 55 2.69 1.10 29.76
C GLN A 55 2.21 2.40 29.11
N TRP A 56 2.35 2.53 27.79
CA TRP A 56 1.82 3.69 27.06
C TRP A 56 0.30 3.82 27.24
N ALA A 57 -0.44 2.71 27.16
CA ALA A 57 -1.89 2.73 27.35
C ALA A 57 -2.28 3.14 28.79
N LEU A 58 -1.50 2.72 29.80
CA LEU A 58 -1.69 3.15 31.18
C LEU A 58 -1.39 4.65 31.36
N ASP A 59 -0.28 5.12 30.82
CA ASP A 59 0.14 6.53 30.91
C ASP A 59 -0.90 7.47 30.27
N MET A 60 -1.52 7.03 29.16
CA MET A 60 -2.54 7.77 28.43
C MET A 60 -3.96 7.55 28.97
N GLY A 61 -4.22 6.44 29.67
CA GLY A 61 -5.56 5.97 29.98
C GLY A 61 -5.92 5.87 31.45
N LEU A 62 -5.05 6.22 32.36
CA LEU A 62 -5.13 6.02 33.82
C LEU A 62 -5.13 4.52 34.20
N PRO A 63 -4.60 4.14 35.36
CA PRO A 63 -4.68 2.77 35.89
C PRO A 63 -6.13 2.31 36.10
N GLY A 64 -6.34 1.02 36.03
CA GLY A 64 -7.64 0.39 36.27
C GLY A 64 -8.21 0.67 37.66
N ALA A 65 -9.52 0.46 37.81
CA ALA A 65 -10.24 0.74 39.05
C ALA A 65 -9.69 -0.04 40.24
N GLU A 66 -9.69 0.58 41.40
CA GLU A 66 -9.18 -0.04 42.65
C GLU A 66 -9.99 -1.27 43.11
N SER A 67 -11.26 -1.35 42.70
CA SER A 67 -12.13 -2.50 42.96
C SER A 67 -11.68 -3.77 42.24
N LEU A 68 -10.85 -3.64 41.24
CA LEU A 68 -10.18 -4.73 40.56
C LEU A 68 -8.76 -4.80 41.09
N THR A 69 -8.31 -5.98 41.39
CA THR A 69 -6.96 -6.22 41.95
C THR A 69 -5.86 -5.97 40.90
N ASP A 70 -6.23 -5.88 39.63
CA ASP A 70 -5.30 -5.68 38.55
C ASP A 70 -5.28 -4.21 38.05
N LYS A 71 -4.24 -3.48 38.46
CA LYS A 71 -3.99 -2.09 38.05
C LYS A 71 -3.22 -1.96 36.72
N THR A 72 -2.92 -3.07 36.06
CA THR A 72 -2.24 -3.08 34.76
C THR A 72 -3.21 -2.80 33.60
N ILE A 73 -4.51 -2.76 33.86
CA ILE A 73 -5.56 -2.46 32.89
C ILE A 73 -5.84 -0.95 32.89
N PRO A 74 -5.70 -0.24 31.77
CA PRO A 74 -6.03 1.18 31.71
C PRO A 74 -7.55 1.41 31.83
N THR A 75 -7.96 2.51 32.45
CA THR A 75 -9.37 2.91 32.56
C THR A 75 -9.98 3.25 31.18
N PHE A 76 -9.19 3.81 30.29
CA PHE A 76 -9.59 4.15 28.93
C PHE A 76 -8.88 3.24 27.91
N ALA A 77 -9.60 2.77 26.90
CA ALA A 77 -9.03 2.02 25.79
C ALA A 77 -8.23 2.96 24.86
N ARG A 78 -6.92 2.95 25.00
CA ARG A 78 -6.00 3.81 24.24
C ARG A 78 -5.05 3.02 23.34
N GLY A 79 -4.77 1.77 23.65
CA GLY A 79 -3.91 0.88 22.88
C GLY A 79 -4.69 -0.09 21.99
N GLU A 80 -4.01 -1.16 21.58
CA GLU A 80 -4.59 -2.20 20.72
C GLU A 80 -5.80 -2.88 21.37
N LEU A 81 -5.69 -3.22 22.63
CA LEU A 81 -6.74 -3.95 23.33
C LEU A 81 -7.64 -3.02 24.16
N PRO A 82 -8.92 -3.33 24.25
CA PRO A 82 -9.60 -4.38 23.50
C PRO A 82 -9.88 -3.92 22.05
N HIS A 83 -9.80 -4.81 21.07
CA HIS A 83 -9.94 -4.51 19.63
C HIS A 83 -11.24 -3.77 19.26
N PHE A 84 -12.33 -4.03 20.00
CA PHE A 84 -13.65 -3.42 19.75
C PHE A 84 -13.82 -2.01 20.30
N ALA A 85 -12.84 -1.49 21.05
CA ALA A 85 -12.95 -0.19 21.74
C ALA A 85 -11.83 0.77 21.32
N GLY A 86 -11.95 2.02 21.78
CA GLY A 86 -10.97 3.07 21.51
C GLY A 86 -11.21 3.83 20.20
N ILE A 87 -10.24 4.64 19.79
CA ILE A 87 -10.32 5.46 18.56
C ILE A 87 -9.92 4.60 17.37
N ASN A 88 -10.67 4.70 16.28
CA ASN A 88 -10.43 3.95 15.04
C ASN A 88 -9.37 4.64 14.17
N THR A 89 -8.12 4.59 14.61
CA THR A 89 -6.95 4.82 13.76
C THR A 89 -6.50 3.51 13.12
N PHE A 90 -5.73 3.59 12.05
CA PHE A 90 -5.21 2.39 11.38
C PHE A 90 -4.32 1.58 12.33
N LEU A 91 -4.61 0.29 12.54
CA LEU A 91 -3.92 -0.59 13.51
C LEU A 91 -3.83 -0.02 14.94
N LYS A 92 -4.75 0.86 15.33
CA LYS A 92 -4.66 1.61 16.60
C LYS A 92 -3.37 2.42 16.75
N ALA A 93 -2.71 2.77 15.65
CA ALA A 93 -1.53 3.63 15.66
C ALA A 93 -1.86 5.02 16.26
N PRO A 94 -0.88 5.72 16.84
CA PRO A 94 -1.08 7.06 17.36
C PRO A 94 -1.67 8.01 16.31
N TYR A 95 -2.71 8.76 16.69
CA TYR A 95 -3.20 9.86 15.89
C TYR A 95 -2.28 11.08 16.05
N VAL A 96 -1.91 11.70 14.94
CA VAL A 96 -1.06 12.90 14.95
C VAL A 96 -1.93 14.13 14.89
N GLU A 97 -2.10 14.81 16.01
CA GLU A 97 -2.89 16.05 16.10
C GLU A 97 -2.25 17.22 15.32
N ASN A 98 -0.93 17.35 15.41
CA ASN A 98 -0.18 18.34 14.65
C ASN A 98 0.56 17.67 13.49
N VAL A 99 0.08 17.86 12.27
CA VAL A 99 0.65 17.24 11.07
C VAL A 99 2.14 17.57 10.84
N ARG A 100 2.68 18.62 11.48
CA ARG A 100 4.12 18.90 11.46
C ARG A 100 4.95 17.86 12.20
N ASP A 101 4.32 17.04 13.03
CA ASP A 101 4.98 15.99 13.79
C ASP A 101 5.07 14.65 13.01
N ILE A 102 4.52 14.57 11.81
CA ILE A 102 4.57 13.38 10.95
C ILE A 102 6.00 12.87 10.75
N GLY A 103 6.97 13.77 10.61
CA GLY A 103 8.39 13.42 10.42
C GLY A 103 9.05 12.68 11.59
N LYS A 104 8.37 12.53 12.71
CA LYS A 104 8.83 11.70 13.85
C LYS A 104 8.58 10.20 13.62
N TYR A 105 7.87 9.85 12.54
CA TYR A 105 7.46 8.47 12.24
C TYR A 105 8.12 7.98 10.95
N ASP A 106 8.27 6.67 10.83
CA ASP A 106 8.81 6.03 9.63
C ASP A 106 7.78 5.96 8.50
N ALA A 107 6.50 5.81 8.86
CA ALA A 107 5.39 5.83 7.92
C ALA A 107 4.18 6.53 8.52
N ALA A 108 3.36 7.11 7.65
CA ALA A 108 2.11 7.77 8.04
C ALA A 108 0.95 7.34 7.15
N VAL A 109 -0.14 6.93 7.78
CA VAL A 109 -1.41 6.65 7.10
C VAL A 109 -2.15 7.96 6.87
N ILE A 110 -2.59 8.18 5.64
CA ILE A 110 -3.37 9.35 5.23
C ILE A 110 -4.64 8.84 4.53
N GLY A 111 -5.80 9.24 5.00
CA GLY A 111 -7.05 8.96 4.30
C GLY A 111 -7.32 10.00 3.21
N ILE A 112 -7.86 9.54 2.09
CA ILE A 112 -8.26 10.39 0.96
C ILE A 112 -9.72 10.08 0.62
N PRO A 113 -10.69 10.68 1.34
CA PRO A 113 -12.12 10.39 1.21
C PRO A 113 -12.71 11.09 -0.03
N PHE A 114 -12.38 10.59 -1.21
CA PHE A 114 -12.77 11.18 -2.50
C PHE A 114 -13.35 10.11 -3.44
N ASP A 115 -14.48 10.39 -4.11
CA ASP A 115 -15.09 9.51 -5.12
C ASP A 115 -15.86 10.27 -6.19
N SER A 116 -15.47 11.52 -6.44
CA SER A 116 -16.09 12.32 -7.49
C SER A 116 -15.53 12.01 -8.88
N GLY A 117 -14.51 11.15 -8.99
CA GLY A 117 -13.96 10.64 -10.24
C GLY A 117 -14.58 9.32 -10.70
N THR A 118 -15.49 8.72 -9.93
CA THR A 118 -16.09 7.44 -10.29
C THR A 118 -17.12 7.57 -11.40
N THR A 119 -17.19 6.56 -12.28
CA THR A 119 -18.09 6.56 -13.43
C THR A 119 -19.41 5.80 -13.21
N TYR A 120 -19.49 4.96 -12.17
CA TYR A 120 -20.69 4.13 -11.94
C TYR A 120 -21.14 4.10 -10.48
N ARG A 121 -20.43 3.40 -9.57
CA ARG A 121 -20.85 3.23 -8.17
C ARG A 121 -20.03 4.11 -7.23
N PRO A 122 -20.60 5.23 -6.72
CA PRO A 122 -19.93 6.03 -5.70
C PRO A 122 -19.95 5.30 -4.35
N GLY A 123 -19.06 5.68 -3.44
CA GLY A 123 -18.99 5.13 -2.08
C GLY A 123 -17.58 4.93 -1.56
N THR A 124 -16.58 5.02 -2.43
CA THR A 124 -15.17 4.85 -2.04
C THR A 124 -14.65 5.98 -1.15
N ARG A 125 -15.34 7.13 -1.07
CA ARG A 125 -15.05 8.16 -0.06
C ARG A 125 -15.15 7.65 1.38
N PHE A 126 -15.84 6.54 1.62
CA PHE A 126 -15.93 5.88 2.93
C PHE A 126 -14.85 4.81 3.12
N GLY A 127 -14.04 4.53 2.10
CA GLY A 127 -12.94 3.56 2.14
C GLY A 127 -11.97 3.77 3.29
N PRO A 128 -11.42 5.00 3.50
CA PRO A 128 -10.50 5.26 4.60
C PRO A 128 -11.07 4.91 5.98
N GLN A 129 -12.34 5.22 6.23
CA GLN A 129 -13.01 4.89 7.48
C GLN A 129 -13.26 3.39 7.63
N GLY A 130 -13.68 2.72 6.56
CA GLY A 130 -13.90 1.27 6.55
C GLY A 130 -12.62 0.50 6.86
N ILE A 131 -11.53 0.84 6.17
CA ILE A 131 -10.21 0.24 6.37
C ILE A 131 -9.72 0.46 7.81
N ARG A 132 -9.77 1.69 8.33
CA ARG A 132 -9.35 1.98 9.72
C ARG A 132 -10.16 1.19 10.74
N ARG A 133 -11.48 1.16 10.59
CA ARG A 133 -12.36 0.46 11.53
C ARG A 133 -12.00 -1.02 11.64
N ILE A 134 -11.86 -1.70 10.51
CA ILE A 134 -11.60 -3.14 10.50
C ILE A 134 -10.14 -3.49 10.80
N SER A 135 -9.21 -2.53 10.64
CA SER A 135 -7.79 -2.75 10.92
C SER A 135 -7.52 -3.15 12.38
N ALA A 136 -8.44 -2.81 13.28
CA ALA A 136 -8.37 -3.22 14.67
C ALA A 136 -8.37 -4.74 14.91
N LEU A 137 -8.76 -5.55 13.91
CA LEU A 137 -8.68 -7.00 13.99
C LEU A 137 -7.27 -7.55 13.81
N TYR A 138 -6.35 -6.77 13.24
CA TYR A 138 -4.97 -7.20 13.02
C TYR A 138 -4.11 -6.93 14.25
N THR A 139 -3.22 -7.86 14.53
CA THR A 139 -2.07 -7.64 15.41
C THR A 139 -0.90 -7.10 14.58
N PRO A 140 0.06 -6.39 15.18
CA PRO A 140 1.22 -5.87 14.44
C PRO A 140 2.21 -6.96 14.00
N TYR A 141 2.07 -8.19 14.50
CA TYR A 141 2.99 -9.30 14.23
C TYR A 141 2.56 -10.14 13.03
N ASN A 142 3.46 -10.32 12.06
CA ASN A 142 3.29 -11.25 10.96
C ASN A 142 4.02 -12.57 11.24
N TYR A 143 3.26 -13.66 11.35
CA TYR A 143 3.78 -14.97 11.69
C TYR A 143 4.74 -15.54 10.62
N GLU A 144 4.44 -15.32 9.33
CA GLU A 144 5.21 -15.90 8.22
C GLU A 144 6.51 -15.14 7.97
N LEU A 145 6.51 -13.82 8.13
CA LEU A 145 7.69 -12.98 7.96
C LEU A 145 8.52 -12.87 9.24
N GLY A 146 7.95 -13.19 10.41
CA GLY A 146 8.61 -12.95 11.70
C GLY A 146 8.83 -11.46 11.99
N VAL A 147 7.99 -10.60 11.45
CA VAL A 147 8.07 -9.14 11.59
C VAL A 147 7.04 -8.66 12.59
N ASP A 148 7.45 -7.84 13.54
CA ASP A 148 6.56 -7.06 14.40
C ASP A 148 6.68 -5.57 14.03
N LEU A 149 5.58 -5.01 13.50
CA LEU A 149 5.55 -3.61 13.04
C LEU A 149 5.82 -2.61 14.17
N ARG A 150 5.39 -2.91 15.40
CA ARG A 150 5.60 -2.01 16.55
C ARG A 150 7.03 -2.01 17.07
N GLU A 151 7.71 -3.14 16.94
CA GLU A 151 9.09 -3.26 17.38
C GLU A 151 10.09 -2.70 16.37
N GLN A 152 9.74 -2.75 15.08
CA GLN A 152 10.68 -2.51 13.99
C GLN A 152 10.43 -1.21 13.23
N MET A 153 9.30 -0.53 13.48
CA MET A 153 9.01 0.78 12.89
C MET A 153 8.11 1.63 13.79
N THR A 154 8.05 2.90 13.46
CA THR A 154 7.07 3.83 14.03
C THR A 154 6.03 4.19 12.97
N LEU A 155 4.75 3.91 13.27
CA LEU A 155 3.62 4.19 12.42
C LEU A 155 2.71 5.22 13.08
N CYS A 156 2.18 6.18 12.32
CA CYS A 156 1.12 7.06 12.78
C CYS A 156 -0.06 7.12 11.81
N ASP A 157 -1.19 7.60 12.31
CA ASP A 157 -2.35 7.97 11.51
C ASP A 157 -2.49 9.49 11.49
N ALA A 158 -2.39 10.10 10.33
CA ALA A 158 -2.46 11.55 10.16
C ALA A 158 -3.89 12.07 9.87
N GLY A 159 -4.88 11.18 9.93
CA GLY A 159 -6.27 11.51 9.59
C GLY A 159 -6.47 11.58 8.08
N ASP A 160 -7.39 12.46 7.66
CA ASP A 160 -7.82 12.55 6.27
C ASP A 160 -7.43 13.90 5.65
N VAL A 161 -7.10 13.86 4.36
CA VAL A 161 -6.98 15.08 3.54
C VAL A 161 -8.36 15.72 3.39
N PHE A 162 -8.41 17.04 3.51
CA PHE A 162 -9.64 17.78 3.30
C PHE A 162 -10.01 17.82 1.82
N THR A 163 -10.99 17.05 1.41
CA THR A 163 -11.52 17.01 0.05
C THR A 163 -12.81 17.84 -0.08
N ILE A 164 -13.05 18.35 -1.29
CA ILE A 164 -14.22 19.18 -1.60
C ILE A 164 -15.02 18.47 -2.69
N PRO A 165 -16.11 17.76 -2.37
CA PRO A 165 -16.84 16.94 -3.35
C PRO A 165 -17.33 17.72 -4.59
N GLY A 166 -17.63 18.99 -4.43
CA GLY A 166 -18.06 19.86 -5.52
C GLY A 166 -16.94 20.53 -6.33
N ASN A 167 -15.67 20.22 -6.02
CA ASN A 167 -14.53 20.81 -6.74
C ASN A 167 -13.35 19.85 -6.80
N LEU A 168 -13.22 19.21 -7.94
CA LEU A 168 -12.23 18.17 -8.18
C LEU A 168 -10.80 18.74 -8.14
N GLU A 169 -10.50 19.83 -8.84
CA GLU A 169 -9.15 20.39 -8.91
C GLU A 169 -8.64 20.86 -7.54
N LYS A 170 -9.49 21.51 -6.74
CA LYS A 170 -9.12 21.87 -5.37
C LYS A 170 -8.88 20.65 -4.49
N SER A 171 -9.66 19.60 -4.66
CA SER A 171 -9.43 18.33 -3.96
C SER A 171 -8.09 17.71 -4.35
N PHE A 172 -7.80 17.66 -5.65
CA PHE A 172 -6.52 17.15 -6.16
C PHE A 172 -5.33 17.96 -5.66
N ASP A 173 -5.46 19.28 -5.57
CA ASP A 173 -4.40 20.11 -5.00
C ASP A 173 -4.18 19.80 -3.52
N GLN A 174 -5.25 19.64 -2.73
CA GLN A 174 -5.13 19.27 -1.32
C GLN A 174 -4.50 17.87 -1.14
N ILE A 175 -4.90 16.91 -1.97
CA ILE A 175 -4.32 15.56 -1.95
C ILE A 175 -2.82 15.64 -2.22
N SER A 176 -2.41 16.32 -3.30
CA SER A 176 -0.98 16.47 -3.62
C SER A 176 -0.21 17.14 -2.48
N ARG A 177 -0.78 18.17 -1.84
CA ARG A 177 -0.14 18.87 -0.73
C ARG A 177 0.00 17.99 0.51
N GLY A 178 -1.03 17.21 0.85
CA GLY A 178 -1.00 16.28 1.99
C GLY A 178 0.06 15.19 1.81
N VAL A 179 0.11 14.59 0.62
CA VAL A 179 1.10 13.58 0.27
C VAL A 179 2.51 14.16 0.23
N ALA A 180 2.70 15.34 -0.40
CA ALA A 180 3.98 16.02 -0.46
C ALA A 180 4.50 16.40 0.93
N HIS A 181 3.63 16.89 1.81
CA HIS A 181 3.99 17.21 3.19
C HIS A 181 4.51 15.97 3.92
N THR A 182 3.78 14.85 3.82
CA THR A 182 4.16 13.60 4.47
C THR A 182 5.49 13.08 3.95
N PHE A 183 5.64 13.03 2.62
CA PHE A 183 6.87 12.56 1.99
C PHE A 183 8.06 13.46 2.33
N SER A 184 7.91 14.79 2.22
CA SER A 184 8.96 15.76 2.55
C SER A 184 9.37 15.73 4.03
N ALA A 185 8.45 15.35 4.92
CA ALA A 185 8.75 15.15 6.34
C ALA A 185 9.59 13.87 6.59
N GLY A 186 9.77 13.01 5.60
CA GLY A 186 10.53 11.77 5.68
C GLY A 186 9.73 10.55 6.15
N ALA A 187 8.41 10.66 6.27
CA ALA A 187 7.54 9.51 6.51
C ALA A 187 7.10 8.87 5.19
N LEU A 188 7.08 7.54 5.12
CA LEU A 188 6.53 6.82 3.98
C LEU A 188 5.01 7.06 3.90
N PRO A 189 4.49 7.67 2.82
CA PRO A 189 3.06 7.92 2.71
C PRO A 189 2.30 6.64 2.35
N LEU A 190 1.31 6.30 3.17
CA LEU A 190 0.39 5.18 3.00
C LEU A 190 -1.01 5.76 2.81
N MET A 191 -1.46 5.86 1.56
CA MET A 191 -2.74 6.47 1.22
C MET A 191 -3.85 5.43 1.26
N LEU A 192 -4.87 5.69 2.08
CA LEU A 192 -6.13 4.95 2.07
C LEU A 192 -7.12 5.72 1.20
N GLY A 193 -7.41 5.18 0.05
CA GLY A 193 -8.11 5.91 -0.98
C GLY A 193 -9.62 5.83 -0.93
N GLY A 194 -10.07 6.67 -1.71
CA GLY A 194 -11.24 6.86 -2.48
C GLY A 194 -11.17 6.11 -3.81
N ASP A 195 -11.71 6.73 -4.85
CA ASP A 195 -11.64 6.19 -6.21
C ASP A 195 -10.23 6.34 -6.82
N HIS A 196 -9.95 5.61 -7.90
CA HIS A 196 -8.59 5.56 -8.48
C HIS A 196 -8.13 6.88 -9.11
N SER A 197 -9.01 7.88 -9.29
CA SER A 197 -8.59 9.20 -9.79
C SER A 197 -7.56 9.87 -8.90
N ILE A 198 -7.50 9.48 -7.61
CA ILE A 198 -6.50 10.00 -6.66
C ILE A 198 -5.07 9.57 -6.98
N GLY A 199 -4.86 8.53 -7.77
CA GLY A 199 -3.52 8.07 -8.18
C GLY A 199 -2.68 9.17 -8.81
N PHE A 200 -3.29 10.04 -9.62
CA PHE A 200 -2.59 11.19 -10.19
C PHE A 200 -2.15 12.21 -9.13
N PRO A 201 -3.02 12.80 -8.28
CA PRO A 201 -2.57 13.76 -7.30
C PRO A 201 -1.67 13.15 -6.21
N CYS A 202 -1.78 11.86 -5.89
CA CYS A 202 -0.86 11.16 -5.00
C CYS A 202 0.54 11.10 -5.62
N MET A 203 0.65 10.64 -6.86
CA MET A 203 1.92 10.61 -7.58
C MET A 203 2.50 12.01 -7.76
N ARG A 204 1.68 13.02 -8.13
CA ARG A 204 2.10 14.42 -8.23
C ARG A 204 2.68 14.93 -6.92
N GLY A 205 2.08 14.54 -5.78
CA GLY A 205 2.55 14.90 -4.44
C GLY A 205 3.97 14.41 -4.16
N ILE A 206 4.28 13.16 -4.50
CA ILE A 206 5.63 12.59 -4.35
C ILE A 206 6.59 13.19 -5.38
N ALA A 207 6.19 13.22 -6.65
CA ALA A 207 7.02 13.63 -7.77
C ALA A 207 7.56 15.07 -7.64
N GLN A 208 6.80 15.98 -7.03
CA GLN A 208 7.25 17.37 -6.81
C GLN A 208 8.30 17.52 -5.71
N CYS A 209 8.49 16.48 -4.87
CA CYS A 209 9.45 16.50 -3.75
C CYS A 209 10.82 15.94 -4.14
N THR A 210 10.98 15.51 -5.40
CA THR A 210 12.22 14.87 -5.86
C THR A 210 12.49 15.12 -7.33
N SER A 211 13.76 15.28 -7.68
CA SER A 211 14.23 15.28 -9.07
C SER A 211 14.43 13.84 -9.60
N LYS A 212 14.36 12.85 -8.72
CA LYS A 212 14.57 11.43 -9.03
C LYS A 212 13.42 10.86 -9.83
N ARG A 213 13.73 9.87 -10.68
CA ARG A 213 12.72 9.22 -11.51
C ARG A 213 12.01 8.12 -10.74
N ILE A 214 10.68 8.03 -10.94
CA ILE A 214 9.79 7.12 -10.22
C ILE A 214 9.09 6.20 -11.22
N GLY A 215 9.25 4.88 -11.04
CA GLY A 215 8.46 3.85 -11.70
C GLY A 215 7.18 3.54 -10.91
N ILE A 216 6.24 2.86 -11.54
CA ILE A 216 4.96 2.52 -10.94
C ILE A 216 4.68 1.03 -11.14
N ILE A 217 4.29 0.33 -10.07
CA ILE A 217 3.66 -0.99 -10.14
C ILE A 217 2.21 -0.83 -9.74
N HIS A 218 1.31 -1.16 -10.65
CA HIS A 218 -0.12 -0.95 -10.55
C HIS A 218 -0.83 -2.30 -10.59
N PHE A 219 -1.52 -2.66 -9.51
CA PHE A 219 -2.41 -3.81 -9.43
C PHE A 219 -3.82 -3.37 -9.72
N ASP A 220 -4.45 -3.93 -10.73
CA ASP A 220 -5.79 -3.53 -11.15
C ASP A 220 -6.40 -4.54 -12.12
N ARG A 221 -7.71 -4.54 -12.19
CA ARG A 221 -8.48 -5.20 -13.25
C ARG A 221 -8.59 -4.32 -14.50
N HIS A 222 -8.53 -2.98 -14.31
CA HIS A 222 -8.68 -1.95 -15.31
C HIS A 222 -7.33 -1.35 -15.73
N ILE A 223 -7.30 -0.73 -16.89
CA ILE A 223 -6.03 -0.20 -17.43
C ILE A 223 -5.75 1.26 -17.01
N ASP A 224 -6.73 2.00 -16.60
CA ASP A 224 -6.74 3.33 -16.00
C ASP A 224 -5.75 4.36 -16.57
N ILE A 225 -5.55 4.30 -17.89
CA ILE A 225 -4.62 5.17 -18.64
C ILE A 225 -5.31 5.87 -19.82
N GLN A 226 -6.64 6.00 -19.77
CA GLN A 226 -7.35 6.78 -20.78
C GLN A 226 -6.95 8.25 -20.69
N GLU A 227 -6.82 8.92 -21.82
CA GLU A 227 -6.62 10.37 -21.87
C GLU A 227 -7.85 11.09 -21.29
N LYS A 228 -9.03 10.56 -21.58
CA LYS A 228 -10.32 11.08 -21.17
C LYS A 228 -11.36 9.97 -21.13
N ASP A 229 -12.30 10.08 -20.21
CA ASP A 229 -13.54 9.31 -20.15
C ASP A 229 -14.74 10.29 -20.24
N LEU A 230 -15.59 10.36 -19.21
CA LEU A 230 -16.62 11.40 -19.12
C LEU A 230 -16.00 12.78 -18.98
N ASP A 231 -14.88 12.86 -18.29
CA ASP A 231 -14.03 14.04 -18.18
C ASP A 231 -12.55 13.62 -18.06
N GLU A 232 -11.65 14.59 -17.94
CA GLU A 232 -10.20 14.36 -17.92
C GLU A 232 -9.69 13.77 -16.62
N ARG A 233 -10.40 13.97 -15.49
CA ARG A 233 -9.95 13.59 -14.13
C ARG A 233 -10.82 12.49 -13.51
N MET A 234 -11.03 11.42 -14.25
CA MET A 234 -11.83 10.27 -13.82
C MET A 234 -10.93 9.16 -13.22
N HIS A 235 -11.54 8.19 -12.54
CA HIS A 235 -10.82 7.04 -12.00
C HIS A 235 -10.20 6.16 -13.10
N THR A 236 -10.63 6.30 -14.34
CA THR A 236 -10.10 5.62 -15.52
C THR A 236 -8.87 6.29 -16.14
N THR A 237 -8.39 7.43 -15.58
CA THR A 237 -7.39 8.29 -16.21
C THR A 237 -6.12 8.58 -15.41
N PRO A 238 -5.93 8.12 -14.16
CA PRO A 238 -4.84 8.58 -13.30
C PRO A 238 -3.46 8.40 -13.95
N TRP A 239 -3.23 7.27 -14.61
CA TRP A 239 -1.92 6.96 -15.16
C TRP A 239 -1.59 7.72 -16.42
N TYR A 240 -2.59 8.19 -17.18
CA TYR A 240 -2.36 9.13 -18.26
C TYR A 240 -1.72 10.41 -17.73
N TRP A 241 -2.30 10.98 -16.67
CA TRP A 241 -1.84 12.23 -16.09
C TRP A 241 -0.56 12.08 -15.26
N ALA A 242 -0.42 11.00 -14.51
CA ALA A 242 0.77 10.72 -13.74
C ALA A 242 2.00 10.54 -14.65
N THR A 243 1.86 9.81 -15.76
CA THR A 243 2.96 9.59 -16.70
C THR A 243 3.26 10.79 -17.63
N ASN A 244 2.54 11.90 -17.48
CA ASN A 244 2.91 13.21 -18.05
C ASN A 244 3.82 14.04 -17.12
N LEU A 245 4.02 13.60 -15.88
CA LEU A 245 4.96 14.25 -14.98
C LEU A 245 6.40 14.00 -15.46
N PRO A 246 7.30 15.02 -15.40
CA PRO A 246 8.63 14.95 -16.02
C PRO A 246 9.50 13.78 -15.51
N ASN A 247 9.30 13.38 -14.24
CA ASN A 247 10.09 12.34 -13.56
C ASN A 247 9.32 11.02 -13.35
N VAL A 248 8.18 10.84 -14.02
CA VAL A 248 7.37 9.62 -13.97
C VAL A 248 7.22 9.03 -15.37
N PRO A 249 8.22 8.29 -15.85
CA PRO A 249 8.23 7.79 -17.23
C PRO A 249 7.19 6.69 -17.47
N ALA A 250 6.40 6.83 -18.53
CA ALA A 250 5.36 5.85 -18.89
C ALA A 250 5.92 4.44 -19.15
N THR A 251 7.16 4.34 -19.65
CA THR A 251 7.85 3.05 -19.87
C THR A 251 8.15 2.27 -18.60
N ASN A 252 8.04 2.91 -17.43
CA ASN A 252 8.23 2.28 -16.11
C ASN A 252 6.89 2.09 -15.37
N LEU A 253 5.76 2.31 -16.04
CA LEU A 253 4.46 1.88 -15.55
C LEU A 253 4.27 0.40 -15.90
N VAL A 254 4.15 -0.43 -14.88
CA VAL A 254 3.89 -1.87 -14.99
C VAL A 254 2.53 -2.17 -14.35
N GLN A 255 1.61 -2.67 -15.16
CA GLN A 255 0.23 -2.92 -14.77
C GLN A 255 0.00 -4.43 -14.69
N LEU A 256 -0.46 -4.90 -13.54
CA LEU A 256 -0.60 -6.31 -13.17
C LEU A 256 -2.06 -6.66 -12.92
N GLY A 257 -2.58 -7.66 -13.61
CA GLY A 257 -3.93 -8.15 -13.38
C GLY A 257 -4.96 -7.70 -14.41
N ILE A 258 -4.57 -6.83 -15.34
CA ILE A 258 -5.46 -6.25 -16.35
C ILE A 258 -6.18 -7.34 -17.14
N GLY A 259 -7.46 -7.14 -17.43
CA GLY A 259 -8.20 -8.09 -18.27
C GLY A 259 -9.70 -7.97 -18.17
N GLY A 260 -10.40 -8.98 -18.70
CA GLY A 260 -11.85 -9.05 -18.71
C GLY A 260 -12.53 -8.18 -19.75
N TRP A 261 -13.76 -7.78 -19.46
CA TRP A 261 -14.65 -7.07 -20.39
C TRP A 261 -14.81 -5.59 -20.06
N GLN A 262 -14.26 -5.15 -18.94
CA GLN A 262 -14.38 -3.76 -18.48
C GLN A 262 -13.17 -2.87 -18.88
N VAL A 263 -12.24 -3.41 -19.68
CA VAL A 263 -11.08 -2.65 -20.19
C VAL A 263 -11.45 -1.93 -21.50
N PRO A 264 -11.48 -0.59 -21.51
CA PRO A 264 -11.84 0.17 -22.70
C PRO A 264 -10.72 0.15 -23.75
N ARG A 265 -11.11 0.04 -25.03
CA ARG A 265 -10.17 0.03 -26.15
C ARG A 265 -9.29 1.29 -26.19
N SER A 266 -9.83 2.45 -25.82
CA SER A 266 -9.10 3.73 -25.76
C SER A 266 -7.90 3.64 -24.84
N GLY A 267 -8.07 3.07 -23.62
CA GLY A 267 -6.97 2.85 -22.68
C GLY A 267 -5.91 1.91 -23.24
N VAL A 268 -6.30 0.83 -23.91
CA VAL A 268 -5.34 -0.10 -24.56
C VAL A 268 -4.52 0.60 -25.65
N VAL A 269 -5.15 1.45 -26.45
CA VAL A 269 -4.46 2.24 -27.47
C VAL A 269 -3.46 3.20 -26.85
N GLU A 270 -3.86 3.92 -25.79
CA GLU A 270 -2.99 4.87 -25.11
C GLU A 270 -1.82 4.17 -24.39
N ALA A 271 -2.05 3.04 -23.73
CA ALA A 271 -1.00 2.23 -23.14
C ALA A 271 0.07 1.80 -24.16
N ARG A 272 -0.36 1.37 -25.34
CA ARG A 272 0.55 1.00 -26.44
C ARG A 272 1.33 2.20 -26.97
N LYS A 273 0.66 3.33 -27.17
CA LYS A 273 1.27 4.58 -27.64
C LYS A 273 2.36 5.05 -26.68
N ARG A 274 2.14 4.92 -25.38
CA ARG A 274 3.07 5.30 -24.31
C ARG A 274 4.11 4.24 -23.99
N SER A 275 3.97 3.04 -24.56
CA SER A 275 4.84 1.90 -24.30
C SER A 275 4.86 1.48 -22.83
N THR A 276 3.70 1.52 -22.15
CA THR A 276 3.56 0.96 -20.82
C THR A 276 3.60 -0.57 -20.86
N ASN A 277 3.80 -1.19 -19.73
CA ASN A 277 3.95 -2.64 -19.61
C ASN A 277 2.69 -3.23 -18.94
N VAL A 278 2.01 -4.11 -19.64
CA VAL A 278 0.78 -4.76 -19.15
C VAL A 278 1.01 -6.26 -19.08
N LEU A 279 0.77 -6.82 -17.92
CA LEU A 279 0.75 -8.26 -17.64
C LEU A 279 -0.68 -8.64 -17.23
N THR A 280 -1.38 -9.31 -18.12
CA THR A 280 -2.76 -9.74 -17.87
C THR A 280 -2.80 -10.92 -16.87
N ILE A 281 -3.97 -11.19 -16.28
CA ILE A 281 -4.15 -12.40 -15.46
C ILE A 281 -3.71 -13.66 -16.23
N ALA A 282 -4.07 -13.77 -17.52
CA ALA A 282 -3.68 -14.91 -18.33
C ALA A 282 -2.16 -15.01 -18.57
N ASP A 283 -1.45 -13.89 -18.63
CA ASP A 283 0.01 -13.88 -18.72
C ASP A 283 0.62 -14.32 -17.37
N ILE A 284 0.06 -13.84 -16.27
CA ILE A 284 0.52 -14.15 -14.91
C ILE A 284 0.32 -15.63 -14.58
N GLU A 285 -0.83 -16.20 -14.95
CA GLU A 285 -1.08 -17.65 -14.81
C GLU A 285 -0.04 -18.49 -15.55
N LYS A 286 0.36 -18.09 -16.76
CA LYS A 286 1.37 -18.82 -17.56
C LYS A 286 2.79 -18.66 -17.01
N LEU A 287 3.11 -17.49 -16.47
CA LEU A 287 4.45 -17.16 -15.97
C LEU A 287 4.68 -17.69 -14.55
N GLY A 288 3.61 -17.73 -13.75
CA GLY A 288 3.70 -17.90 -12.30
C GLY A 288 4.13 -16.61 -11.58
N LEU A 289 3.81 -16.52 -10.28
CA LEU A 289 3.94 -15.29 -9.50
C LEU A 289 5.38 -14.80 -9.37
N GLU A 290 6.33 -15.72 -9.14
CA GLU A 290 7.74 -15.37 -8.98
C GLU A 290 8.33 -14.77 -10.25
N LYS A 291 8.01 -15.37 -11.41
CA LYS A 291 8.51 -14.85 -12.69
C LYS A 291 7.84 -13.55 -13.06
N THR A 292 6.57 -13.40 -12.74
CA THR A 292 5.85 -12.13 -12.89
C THR A 292 6.51 -11.02 -12.06
N ALA A 293 6.84 -11.30 -10.79
CA ALA A 293 7.53 -10.35 -9.93
C ALA A 293 8.90 -9.94 -10.49
N GLU A 294 9.70 -10.90 -10.99
CA GLU A 294 10.99 -10.61 -11.61
C GLU A 294 10.84 -9.64 -12.81
N ILE A 295 9.88 -9.92 -13.69
CA ILE A 295 9.62 -9.09 -14.88
C ILE A 295 9.10 -7.71 -14.45
N ALA A 296 8.16 -7.66 -13.51
CA ALA A 296 7.61 -6.41 -13.02
C ALA A 296 8.69 -5.51 -12.40
N LEU A 297 9.58 -6.09 -11.58
CA LEU A 297 10.69 -5.35 -10.99
C LEU A 297 11.71 -4.91 -12.04
N GLU A 298 12.08 -5.77 -13.01
CA GLU A 298 13.00 -5.41 -14.10
C GLU A 298 12.49 -4.20 -14.87
N LEU A 299 11.19 -4.17 -15.18
CA LEU A 299 10.58 -3.11 -15.97
C LEU A 299 10.34 -1.83 -15.15
N ALA A 300 9.79 -1.96 -13.93
CA ALA A 300 9.46 -0.82 -13.09
C ALA A 300 10.70 -0.07 -12.58
N TRP A 301 11.79 -0.79 -12.28
CA TRP A 301 13.05 -0.21 -11.76
C TRP A 301 14.06 0.15 -12.84
N LYS A 302 13.72 -0.01 -14.12
CA LYS A 302 14.66 0.29 -15.20
C LYS A 302 14.96 1.78 -15.30
N ASP A 303 16.22 2.16 -15.03
CA ASP A 303 16.69 3.55 -15.12
C ASP A 303 15.85 4.55 -14.30
N VAL A 304 15.32 4.10 -13.14
CA VAL A 304 14.61 4.94 -12.16
C VAL A 304 15.22 4.74 -10.76
N ASP A 305 14.92 5.66 -9.86
CA ASP A 305 15.50 5.68 -8.51
C ASP A 305 14.55 5.10 -7.45
N ALA A 306 13.27 5.02 -7.76
CA ALA A 306 12.23 4.55 -6.85
C ALA A 306 11.05 3.93 -7.58
N VAL A 307 10.25 3.16 -6.86
CA VAL A 307 8.97 2.61 -7.34
C VAL A 307 7.85 2.95 -6.36
N TYR A 308 6.74 3.36 -6.91
CA TYR A 308 5.46 3.57 -6.23
C TYR A 308 4.55 2.36 -6.48
N ILE A 309 3.81 1.95 -5.47
CA ILE A 309 2.80 0.89 -5.62
C ILE A 309 1.41 1.51 -5.53
N SER A 310 0.59 1.27 -6.54
CA SER A 310 -0.84 1.50 -6.52
C SER A 310 -1.57 0.16 -6.51
N PHE A 311 -2.45 -0.01 -5.54
CA PHE A 311 -3.22 -1.23 -5.39
C PHE A 311 -4.71 -0.93 -5.45
N ASP A 312 -5.31 -1.25 -6.59
CA ASP A 312 -6.76 -1.30 -6.71
C ASP A 312 -7.28 -2.64 -6.16
N VAL A 313 -8.25 -2.58 -5.25
CA VAL A 313 -8.80 -3.79 -4.65
C VAL A 313 -9.62 -4.60 -5.65
N ASP A 314 -10.13 -3.99 -6.72
CA ASP A 314 -10.89 -4.70 -7.75
C ASP A 314 -10.01 -5.55 -8.70
N SER A 315 -8.67 -5.46 -8.56
CA SER A 315 -7.76 -6.45 -9.13
C SER A 315 -8.03 -7.86 -8.63
N ILE A 316 -8.68 -7.98 -7.48
CA ILE A 316 -9.09 -9.24 -6.86
C ILE A 316 -10.43 -9.69 -7.43
N ASP A 317 -10.60 -11.00 -7.62
CA ASP A 317 -11.87 -11.57 -8.05
C ASP A 317 -13.04 -11.09 -7.17
N CYS A 318 -14.11 -10.63 -7.81
CA CYS A 318 -15.26 -10.03 -7.12
C CYS A 318 -15.97 -10.97 -6.14
N GLY A 319 -15.72 -12.26 -6.20
CA GLY A 319 -16.18 -13.23 -5.20
C GLY A 319 -15.54 -13.04 -3.83
N PHE A 320 -14.38 -12.41 -3.77
CA PHE A 320 -13.64 -12.12 -2.54
C PHE A 320 -13.66 -10.64 -2.16
N VAL A 321 -13.85 -9.76 -3.13
CA VAL A 321 -13.83 -8.30 -2.93
C VAL A 321 -15.09 -7.67 -3.55
N PRO A 322 -16.27 -7.87 -2.92
CA PRO A 322 -17.53 -7.34 -3.44
C PRO A 322 -17.68 -5.81 -3.24
N GLY A 323 -16.94 -5.23 -2.29
CA GLY A 323 -17.08 -3.84 -1.87
C GLY A 323 -16.26 -2.88 -2.72
N THR A 324 -16.51 -2.85 -4.02
CA THR A 324 -15.88 -1.94 -4.97
C THR A 324 -16.88 -1.37 -5.97
N GLY A 325 -16.45 -0.30 -6.68
CA GLY A 325 -17.27 0.37 -7.68
C GLY A 325 -17.46 -0.42 -8.98
N TRP A 326 -16.44 -1.16 -9.41
CA TRP A 326 -16.40 -1.88 -10.68
C TRP A 326 -15.93 -3.34 -10.51
N PRO A 327 -16.70 -4.17 -9.81
CA PRO A 327 -16.33 -5.56 -9.56
C PRO A 327 -16.36 -6.38 -10.86
N GLU A 328 -15.34 -7.20 -11.11
CA GLU A 328 -15.30 -8.11 -12.24
C GLU A 328 -14.81 -9.51 -11.83
N PRO A 329 -15.43 -10.60 -12.34
CA PRO A 329 -14.94 -11.97 -12.15
C PRO A 329 -13.61 -12.21 -12.89
N GLY A 330 -12.80 -13.14 -12.40
CA GLY A 330 -11.55 -13.57 -13.03
C GLY A 330 -10.35 -12.67 -12.69
N GLY A 331 -10.40 -11.94 -11.57
CA GLY A 331 -9.26 -11.26 -10.96
C GLY A 331 -8.33 -12.21 -10.21
N PHE A 332 -7.36 -11.67 -9.49
CA PHE A 332 -6.49 -12.44 -8.61
C PHE A 332 -7.26 -13.13 -7.50
N LEU A 333 -6.82 -14.32 -7.10
CA LEU A 333 -7.15 -14.81 -5.77
C LEU A 333 -6.40 -14.00 -4.71
N PRO A 334 -6.98 -13.74 -3.53
CA PRO A 334 -6.35 -12.94 -2.48
C PRO A 334 -4.92 -13.36 -2.14
N ARG A 335 -4.68 -14.68 -2.06
CA ARG A 335 -3.35 -15.23 -1.75
C ARG A 335 -2.33 -14.97 -2.86
N GLU A 336 -2.74 -14.98 -4.11
CA GLU A 336 -1.87 -14.72 -5.27
C GLU A 336 -1.44 -13.26 -5.29
N ALA A 337 -2.39 -12.35 -5.15
CA ALA A 337 -2.12 -10.93 -5.10
C ALA A 337 -1.20 -10.55 -3.94
N LEU A 338 -1.47 -11.03 -2.73
CA LEU A 338 -0.64 -10.76 -1.55
C LEU A 338 0.79 -11.31 -1.74
N LYS A 339 0.92 -12.52 -2.30
CA LYS A 339 2.25 -13.08 -2.57
C LYS A 339 3.00 -12.23 -3.61
N LEU A 340 2.36 -11.85 -4.71
CA LEU A 340 2.98 -11.02 -5.74
C LEU A 340 3.32 -9.63 -5.19
N LEU A 341 2.43 -9.03 -4.41
CA LEU A 341 2.65 -7.76 -3.73
C LEU A 341 3.87 -7.81 -2.81
N GLY A 342 3.97 -8.83 -1.95
CA GLY A 342 5.13 -9.02 -1.07
C GLY A 342 6.44 -9.15 -1.85
N LEU A 343 6.44 -9.88 -2.98
CA LEU A 343 7.61 -10.05 -3.83
C LEU A 343 8.07 -8.72 -4.47
N VAL A 344 7.15 -7.91 -4.97
CA VAL A 344 7.52 -6.62 -5.59
C VAL A 344 7.86 -5.55 -4.55
N ALA A 345 7.20 -5.55 -3.38
CA ALA A 345 7.51 -4.63 -2.30
C ALA A 345 8.89 -4.88 -1.65
N ALA A 346 9.42 -6.10 -1.75
CA ALA A 346 10.74 -6.46 -1.23
C ALA A 346 11.90 -5.61 -1.81
N ALA A 347 11.71 -4.99 -2.96
CA ALA A 347 12.69 -4.08 -3.55
C ALA A 347 12.69 -2.68 -2.89
N GLY A 348 11.66 -2.36 -2.11
CA GLY A 348 11.42 -1.04 -1.53
C GLY A 348 10.39 -0.25 -2.31
N VAL A 349 9.76 0.72 -1.63
CA VAL A 349 8.72 1.59 -2.22
C VAL A 349 8.90 3.02 -1.75
N CYS A 350 8.46 3.99 -2.54
CA CYS A 350 8.43 5.40 -2.16
C CYS A 350 7.03 5.89 -1.74
N GLY A 351 6.02 5.06 -1.87
CA GLY A 351 4.64 5.30 -1.45
C GLY A 351 3.76 4.11 -1.81
N LEU A 352 2.63 4.00 -1.13
CA LEU A 352 1.60 3.01 -1.38
C LEU A 352 0.24 3.70 -1.35
N GLU A 353 -0.62 3.41 -2.31
CA GLU A 353 -2.05 3.68 -2.19
C GLU A 353 -2.87 2.41 -2.30
N VAL A 354 -3.97 2.37 -1.57
CA VAL A 354 -5.02 1.36 -1.66
C VAL A 354 -6.31 2.07 -2.05
N VAL A 355 -6.87 1.74 -3.19
CA VAL A 355 -8.01 2.44 -3.79
C VAL A 355 -9.21 1.53 -4.05
N GLU A 356 -10.33 2.14 -4.38
CA GLU A 356 -11.61 1.52 -4.77
C GLU A 356 -12.27 0.65 -3.69
N VAL A 357 -11.86 0.77 -2.42
CA VAL A 357 -12.61 0.17 -1.30
C VAL A 357 -13.90 0.97 -1.08
N SER A 358 -15.03 0.34 -1.34
CA SER A 358 -16.38 0.95 -1.25
C SER A 358 -17.23 0.25 -0.19
N PRO A 359 -17.20 0.69 1.07
CA PRO A 359 -17.95 0.09 2.18
C PRO A 359 -19.47 -0.05 1.94
N PRO A 360 -20.15 0.85 1.19
CA PRO A 360 -21.59 0.67 0.91
C PRO A 360 -21.94 -0.60 0.14
N TYR A 361 -20.99 -1.19 -0.59
CA TYR A 361 -21.18 -2.44 -1.33
C TYR A 361 -20.48 -3.63 -0.68
N ASP A 362 -19.76 -3.38 0.43
CA ASP A 362 -19.00 -4.42 1.11
C ASP A 362 -19.91 -5.31 1.98
N THR A 363 -19.51 -6.55 2.15
CA THR A 363 -20.21 -7.51 2.99
C THR A 363 -19.29 -7.90 4.14
N SER A 364 -19.71 -7.61 5.37
CA SER A 364 -18.93 -7.91 6.58
C SER A 364 -17.50 -7.36 6.57
N ASP A 365 -17.31 -6.21 5.94
CA ASP A 365 -16.02 -5.51 5.81
C ASP A 365 -14.90 -6.33 5.12
N ILE A 366 -15.25 -7.35 4.32
CA ILE A 366 -14.26 -8.26 3.74
C ILE A 366 -13.32 -7.56 2.76
N THR A 367 -13.84 -6.61 1.98
CA THR A 367 -13.03 -5.78 1.06
C THR A 367 -12.13 -4.83 1.83
N ALA A 368 -12.69 -4.13 2.83
CA ALA A 368 -11.91 -3.25 3.69
C ALA A 368 -10.81 -4.01 4.44
N LEU A 369 -11.10 -5.24 4.91
CA LEU A 369 -10.13 -6.12 5.55
C LEU A 369 -8.98 -6.50 4.59
N PHE A 370 -9.30 -6.74 3.32
CA PHE A 370 -8.28 -6.97 2.30
C PHE A 370 -7.40 -5.73 2.09
N GLY A 371 -8.00 -4.53 2.07
CA GLY A 371 -7.26 -3.27 2.01
C GLY A 371 -6.28 -3.09 3.17
N VAL A 372 -6.67 -3.47 4.40
CA VAL A 372 -5.73 -3.51 5.54
C VAL A 372 -4.57 -4.46 5.24
N ARG A 373 -4.89 -5.67 4.73
CA ARG A 373 -3.87 -6.68 4.46
C ARG A 373 -2.85 -6.21 3.43
N VAL A 374 -3.25 -5.46 2.41
CA VAL A 374 -2.34 -4.85 1.42
C VAL A 374 -1.32 -3.95 2.10
N VAL A 375 -1.76 -3.06 2.98
CA VAL A 375 -0.85 -2.14 3.69
C VAL A 375 0.15 -2.90 4.56
N VAL A 376 -0.32 -3.83 5.40
CA VAL A 376 0.57 -4.56 6.32
C VAL A 376 1.51 -5.53 5.58
N GLU A 377 1.10 -6.06 4.42
CA GLU A 377 1.96 -6.89 3.57
C GLU A 377 3.14 -6.10 3.00
N VAL A 378 2.89 -4.89 2.49
CA VAL A 378 3.95 -4.00 2.00
C VAL A 378 4.89 -3.61 3.15
N LEU A 379 4.35 -3.17 4.30
CA LEU A 379 5.17 -2.82 5.47
C LEU A 379 6.00 -4.00 5.96
N GLY A 380 5.39 -5.17 6.11
CA GLY A 380 6.10 -6.39 6.51
C GLY A 380 7.21 -6.76 5.53
N SER A 381 6.94 -6.66 4.23
CA SER A 381 7.92 -6.98 3.18
C SER A 381 9.10 -6.02 3.18
N ILE A 382 8.88 -4.70 3.23
CA ILE A 382 9.99 -3.72 3.25
C ILE A 382 10.85 -3.84 4.50
N ILE A 383 10.25 -4.18 5.65
CA ILE A 383 11.00 -4.42 6.90
C ILE A 383 11.84 -5.70 6.78
N ALA A 384 11.23 -6.81 6.38
CA ALA A 384 11.92 -8.10 6.25
C ALA A 384 13.13 -8.05 5.29
N HIS A 385 13.11 -7.12 4.33
CA HIS A 385 14.18 -6.95 3.33
C HIS A 385 15.08 -5.73 3.58
N GLY A 386 14.94 -5.06 4.75
CA GLY A 386 15.79 -3.92 5.14
C GLY A 386 15.62 -2.69 4.25
N LYS A 387 14.40 -2.47 3.74
CA LYS A 387 14.05 -1.35 2.86
C LYS A 387 13.28 -0.22 3.54
N LEU A 388 12.96 -0.37 4.82
CA LEU A 388 12.32 0.70 5.59
C LEU A 388 13.20 1.96 5.58
N GLY A 389 12.59 3.11 5.28
CA GLY A 389 13.29 4.39 5.23
C GLY A 389 14.11 4.64 3.95
N ALA A 390 14.19 3.70 3.00
CA ALA A 390 14.95 3.89 1.76
C ALA A 390 14.43 5.10 0.93
N HIS A 391 13.14 5.42 1.00
CA HIS A 391 12.53 6.56 0.33
C HIS A 391 13.09 7.92 0.79
N LYS A 392 13.65 8.02 2.00
CA LYS A 392 14.20 9.28 2.53
C LYS A 392 15.34 9.85 1.67
N ALA A 393 16.10 8.97 1.03
CA ALA A 393 17.18 9.36 0.12
C ALA A 393 16.71 10.01 -1.20
N LEU A 394 15.40 9.94 -1.47
CA LEU A 394 14.81 10.52 -2.69
C LEU A 394 14.46 12.00 -2.50
N ILE A 395 14.35 12.49 -1.26
CA ILE A 395 13.87 13.83 -0.94
C ILE A 395 14.98 14.84 -1.18
N ASP A 396 14.99 15.44 -2.37
CA ASP A 396 15.95 16.49 -2.76
C ASP A 396 15.29 17.85 -3.07
N GLN A 397 13.95 17.87 -3.11
CA GLN A 397 13.13 19.08 -3.31
C GLN A 397 12.00 19.15 -2.25
N PRO A 398 12.32 19.19 -0.94
CA PRO A 398 11.29 19.13 0.08
C PRO A 398 10.40 20.36 0.01
N VAL A 399 9.09 20.15 0.12
CA VAL A 399 8.11 21.24 0.23
C VAL A 399 7.83 21.54 1.70
N SER A 400 7.71 22.83 2.03
CA SER A 400 7.28 23.29 3.35
C SER A 400 5.97 24.04 3.22
N TYR A 401 5.00 23.71 4.06
CA TYR A 401 3.69 24.35 4.11
C TYR A 401 3.42 24.96 5.49
#